data_488279896115cc3c78e5aa6bdcc2ebfa
#
_entry.id   488279896115cc3c78e5aa6bdcc2ebfa
#
_cell.length_a   1.000
_cell.length_b   1.000
_cell.length_c   1.000
_cell.angle_alpha   90.00
_cell.angle_beta   90.00
_cell.angle_gamma   90.00
#
_symmetry.space_group_name_H-M   'P 1'
#
loop_
_entity.id
_entity.type
_entity.pdbx_description
1 polymer ?
#
loop_
_entity_poly.entity_id
_entity_poly.type
_entity_poly.pdbx_seq_one_letter_code
_entity_poly.pdbx_strand_id
1 'polypeptide(L)'
;MKVAILGAGLSGLACAKYLEDHNITPVIFEKRHRVGERFPNMEAVMRLMYRPIKDPLLYINKKYQLNLLPAGITHTLEINGPNSQTIFSGDNLGYTSIRGHDDRSWECQLEKQIKSEIHFNATVRWQDLEQDFDRIVIATGDPTISQELGVWKTDMEAFLKGCIVKGTFDVGVAKIWLNTQLSKKCMVYFAPFDTNQASYCTVAMPSALEELDTLWSRTVSELNIHPIPQTEFKFEEYKLGRASTRQIGKLLLTGAAGGFVEPFMGFGQISSILSGIHAAESIITGANYNALTSWFNKHYADSLTLRRYANTMNNDDFDKLVSSLKIYPLNQLMSGTNIPVLGMAAKAVRLRNLIKYVAPKKQQPRH
;
A
#
# COMPACT_ATOMS: atom_id res chain seq x y z
N MET A 1 -23.67 1.25 -22.67
CA MET A 1 -22.25 1.63 -22.55
C MET A 1 -21.48 0.36 -22.23
N LYS A 2 -20.44 0.05 -23.01
CA LYS A 2 -19.58 -1.12 -22.82
C LYS A 2 -18.33 -0.70 -22.07
N VAL A 3 -17.99 -1.40 -20.99
CA VAL A 3 -16.82 -1.11 -20.14
C VAL A 3 -15.93 -2.35 -20.07
N ALA A 4 -14.65 -2.17 -20.33
CA ALA A 4 -13.62 -3.18 -20.10
C ALA A 4 -12.80 -2.83 -18.85
N ILE A 5 -12.41 -3.84 -18.08
CA ILE A 5 -11.51 -3.72 -16.93
C ILE A 5 -10.32 -4.65 -17.14
N LEU A 6 -9.11 -4.11 -17.16
CA LEU A 6 -7.86 -4.87 -17.27
C LEU A 6 -7.25 -5.08 -15.90
N GLY A 7 -7.42 -6.27 -15.36
CA GLY A 7 -6.95 -6.72 -14.06
C GLY A 7 -8.07 -6.93 -13.03
N ALA A 8 -8.12 -8.11 -12.44
CA ALA A 8 -9.04 -8.53 -11.38
C ALA A 8 -8.42 -8.41 -9.98
N GLY A 9 -7.70 -7.31 -9.72
CA GLY A 9 -7.22 -6.93 -8.39
C GLY A 9 -8.24 -6.05 -7.66
N LEU A 10 -7.86 -5.55 -6.45
CA LEU A 10 -8.75 -4.75 -5.59
C LEU A 10 -9.43 -3.59 -6.32
N SER A 11 -8.71 -2.84 -7.17
CA SER A 11 -9.28 -1.68 -7.86
C SER A 11 -10.23 -2.09 -8.99
N GLY A 12 -9.88 -3.14 -9.75
CA GLY A 12 -10.72 -3.64 -10.84
C GLY A 12 -12.02 -4.26 -10.33
N LEU A 13 -11.93 -5.10 -9.30
CA LEU A 13 -13.10 -5.75 -8.69
C LEU A 13 -14.02 -4.74 -7.99
N ALA A 14 -13.46 -3.75 -7.27
CA ALA A 14 -14.25 -2.69 -6.65
C ALA A 14 -14.93 -1.79 -7.72
N CYS A 15 -14.27 -1.54 -8.85
CA CYS A 15 -14.86 -0.85 -9.98
C CYS A 15 -16.03 -1.66 -10.56
N ALA A 16 -15.84 -2.95 -10.81
CA ALA A 16 -16.87 -3.84 -11.34
C ALA A 16 -18.09 -3.88 -10.42
N LYS A 17 -17.89 -4.10 -9.13
CA LYS A 17 -18.98 -4.12 -8.14
C LYS A 17 -19.79 -2.83 -8.14
N TYR A 18 -19.13 -1.67 -8.15
CA TYR A 18 -19.81 -0.39 -8.14
C TYR A 18 -20.55 -0.10 -9.47
N LEU A 19 -20.00 -0.53 -10.61
CA LEU A 19 -20.69 -0.47 -11.92
C LEU A 19 -21.94 -1.35 -11.92
N GLU A 20 -21.87 -2.59 -11.44
CA GLU A 20 -23.00 -3.51 -11.37
C GLU A 20 -24.12 -2.98 -10.47
N ASP A 21 -23.80 -2.37 -9.34
CA ASP A 21 -24.77 -1.73 -8.45
C ASP A 21 -25.54 -0.58 -9.15
N HIS A 22 -24.99 -0.09 -10.28
CA HIS A 22 -25.60 0.95 -11.12
C HIS A 22 -26.01 0.44 -12.51
N ASN A 23 -26.28 -0.87 -12.64
CA ASN A 23 -26.77 -1.54 -13.84
C ASN A 23 -25.85 -1.46 -15.07
N ILE A 24 -24.54 -1.40 -14.85
CA ILE A 24 -23.52 -1.51 -15.89
C ILE A 24 -22.71 -2.77 -15.60
N THR A 25 -22.77 -3.77 -16.50
CA THR A 25 -21.99 -5.01 -16.38
C THR A 25 -20.71 -4.87 -17.20
N PRO A 26 -19.52 -4.73 -16.60
CA PRO A 26 -18.26 -4.68 -17.32
C PRO A 26 -17.80 -6.08 -17.74
N VAL A 27 -16.84 -6.13 -18.69
CA VAL A 27 -16.06 -7.33 -19.00
C VAL A 27 -14.69 -7.18 -18.35
N ILE A 28 -14.24 -8.19 -17.60
CA ILE A 28 -12.98 -8.17 -16.88
C ILE A 28 -11.99 -9.13 -17.52
N PHE A 29 -10.77 -8.66 -17.78
CA PHE A 29 -9.66 -9.47 -18.31
C PHE A 29 -8.57 -9.58 -17.25
N GLU A 30 -8.25 -10.80 -16.83
CA GLU A 30 -7.20 -11.09 -15.85
C GLU A 30 -6.14 -12.00 -16.50
N LYS A 31 -4.88 -11.57 -16.46
CA LYS A 31 -3.77 -12.34 -17.08
C LYS A 31 -3.44 -13.64 -16.36
N ARG A 32 -3.83 -13.77 -15.09
CA ARG A 32 -3.62 -14.96 -14.28
C ARG A 32 -4.84 -15.88 -14.30
N HIS A 33 -4.68 -17.06 -13.71
CA HIS A 33 -5.75 -18.08 -13.72
C HIS A 33 -6.80 -17.86 -12.61
N ARG A 34 -6.59 -16.90 -11.72
CA ARG A 34 -7.53 -16.51 -10.64
C ARG A 34 -7.21 -15.13 -10.08
N VAL A 35 -8.08 -14.59 -9.23
CA VAL A 35 -7.85 -13.35 -8.52
C VAL A 35 -6.77 -13.50 -7.42
N GLY A 36 -6.16 -12.41 -7.02
CA GLY A 36 -5.29 -12.35 -5.85
C GLY A 36 -3.88 -12.93 -6.00
N GLU A 37 -3.47 -13.44 -7.14
CA GLU A 37 -2.19 -14.16 -7.29
C GLU A 37 -0.93 -13.30 -7.24
N ARG A 38 -1.06 -11.98 -7.29
CA ARG A 38 0.13 -11.14 -7.31
C ARG A 38 0.83 -11.03 -5.96
N PHE A 39 0.08 -11.11 -4.84
CA PHE A 39 0.60 -10.86 -3.48
C PHE A 39 0.12 -11.89 -2.47
N PRO A 40 0.76 -13.06 -2.37
CA PRO A 40 0.40 -14.07 -1.38
C PRO A 40 1.03 -13.75 -0.02
N ASN A 41 0.54 -12.73 0.70
CA ASN A 41 1.05 -12.36 2.02
C ASN A 41 0.00 -11.70 2.92
N MET A 42 0.38 -11.40 4.17
CA MET A 42 -0.44 -10.61 5.08
C MET A 42 0.00 -9.15 5.02
N GLU A 43 -0.95 -8.24 4.94
CA GLU A 43 -0.72 -6.80 4.99
C GLU A 43 -1.53 -6.16 6.11
N ALA A 44 -1.05 -5.03 6.62
CA ALA A 44 -1.78 -4.21 7.58
C ALA A 44 -2.50 -3.05 6.89
N VAL A 45 -3.63 -2.62 7.44
CA VAL A 45 -4.37 -1.41 7.06
C VAL A 45 -4.45 -0.53 8.31
N MET A 46 -3.45 0.28 8.54
CA MET A 46 -3.36 1.11 9.74
C MET A 46 -4.23 2.36 9.63
N ARG A 47 -5.17 2.56 10.56
CA ARG A 47 -6.09 3.72 10.56
C ARG A 47 -5.37 5.06 10.55
N LEU A 48 -4.20 5.14 11.18
CA LEU A 48 -3.33 6.31 11.18
C LEU A 48 -3.02 6.84 9.77
N MET A 49 -2.86 5.96 8.79
CA MET A 49 -2.49 6.31 7.43
C MET A 49 -3.61 7.00 6.64
N TYR A 50 -4.86 6.84 7.07
CA TYR A 50 -6.03 7.32 6.34
C TYR A 50 -6.71 8.52 7.00
N ARG A 51 -6.16 9.06 8.08
CA ARG A 51 -6.73 10.23 8.75
C ARG A 51 -6.85 11.44 7.81
N PRO A 52 -7.95 12.18 7.88
CA PRO A 52 -8.94 12.25 8.97
C PRO A 52 -10.05 11.19 8.92
N ILE A 53 -10.05 10.25 7.95
CA ILE A 53 -11.00 9.13 7.97
C ILE A 53 -10.72 8.30 9.21
N LYS A 54 -11.71 8.25 10.12
CA LYS A 54 -11.57 7.58 11.41
C LYS A 54 -11.34 6.08 11.27
N ASP A 55 -12.06 5.47 10.35
CA ASP A 55 -12.01 4.04 10.07
C ASP A 55 -12.17 3.80 8.56
N PRO A 56 -11.09 3.48 7.85
CA PRO A 56 -11.11 3.37 6.39
C PRO A 56 -11.93 2.15 5.92
N LEU A 57 -11.89 1.03 6.64
CA LEU A 57 -12.64 -0.17 6.26
C LEU A 57 -14.15 0.04 6.49
N LEU A 58 -14.52 0.57 7.64
CA LEU A 58 -15.90 0.91 7.93
C LEU A 58 -16.45 1.96 6.95
N TYR A 59 -15.59 2.93 6.56
CA TYR A 59 -15.97 3.96 5.60
C TYR A 59 -16.33 3.35 4.23
N ILE A 60 -15.45 2.50 3.66
CA ILE A 60 -15.72 1.89 2.35
C ILE A 60 -16.90 0.93 2.40
N ASN A 61 -17.05 0.15 3.49
CA ASN A 61 -18.15 -0.77 3.66
C ASN A 61 -19.49 -0.04 3.76
N LYS A 62 -19.58 1.02 4.59
CA LYS A 62 -20.85 1.78 4.75
C LYS A 62 -21.20 2.60 3.53
N LYS A 63 -20.23 3.28 2.94
CA LYS A 63 -20.49 4.21 1.83
C LYS A 63 -20.73 3.48 0.52
N TYR A 64 -20.03 2.38 0.29
CA TYR A 64 -20.02 1.68 -1.00
C TYR A 64 -20.48 0.23 -0.93
N GLN A 65 -20.97 -0.20 0.23
CA GLN A 65 -21.59 -1.51 0.47
C GLN A 65 -20.69 -2.71 0.05
N LEU A 66 -19.37 -2.58 0.24
CA LEU A 66 -18.43 -3.61 -0.18
C LEU A 66 -18.40 -4.83 0.74
N ASN A 67 -18.90 -4.71 1.99
CA ASN A 67 -18.98 -5.79 2.97
C ASN A 67 -17.68 -6.57 3.19
N LEU A 68 -16.53 -5.89 3.11
CA LEU A 68 -15.21 -6.50 3.29
C LEU A 68 -14.96 -6.78 4.77
N LEU A 69 -14.49 -7.98 5.05
CA LEU A 69 -14.09 -8.42 6.39
C LEU A 69 -12.56 -8.46 6.49
N PRO A 70 -11.97 -7.94 7.56
CA PRO A 70 -10.54 -8.08 7.81
C PRO A 70 -10.22 -9.49 8.32
N ALA A 71 -8.95 -9.90 8.24
CA ALA A 71 -8.48 -11.12 8.88
C ALA A 71 -8.40 -10.97 10.42
N GLY A 72 -8.08 -9.76 10.89
CA GLY A 72 -8.05 -9.43 12.31
C GLY A 72 -8.11 -7.92 12.55
N ILE A 73 -8.42 -7.53 13.78
CA ILE A 73 -8.35 -6.14 14.28
C ILE A 73 -7.01 -5.97 14.98
N THR A 74 -6.21 -5.01 14.53
CA THR A 74 -4.93 -4.70 15.19
C THR A 74 -5.19 -3.85 16.44
N HIS A 75 -4.93 -4.41 17.61
CA HIS A 75 -5.00 -3.70 18.88
C HIS A 75 -3.62 -3.34 19.46
N THR A 76 -2.56 -3.97 18.95
CA THR A 76 -1.18 -3.70 19.36
C THR A 76 -0.28 -3.53 18.15
N LEU A 77 0.46 -2.43 18.11
CA LEU A 77 1.51 -2.18 17.14
C LEU A 77 2.84 -2.02 17.86
N GLU A 78 3.78 -2.94 17.60
CA GLU A 78 5.15 -2.86 18.11
C GLU A 78 6.06 -2.24 17.05
N ILE A 79 6.73 -1.15 17.39
CA ILE A 79 7.74 -0.50 16.55
C ILE A 79 9.10 -0.69 17.19
N ASN A 80 9.99 -1.40 16.52
CA ASN A 80 11.32 -1.74 16.99
C ASN A 80 12.36 -0.95 16.19
N GLY A 81 13.24 -0.23 16.91
CA GLY A 81 14.51 0.26 16.41
C GLY A 81 15.61 -0.77 16.67
N PRO A 82 16.88 -0.48 16.33
CA PRO A 82 18.00 -1.38 16.64
C PRO A 82 18.14 -1.70 18.14
N ASN A 83 17.98 -0.69 19.03
CA ASN A 83 18.13 -0.80 20.47
C ASN A 83 16.93 -0.22 21.24
N SER A 84 15.85 0.09 20.58
CA SER A 84 14.68 0.74 21.15
C SER A 84 13.40 0.05 20.71
N GLN A 85 12.35 0.17 21.54
CA GLN A 85 11.03 -0.37 21.21
C GLN A 85 9.97 0.59 21.70
N THR A 86 8.88 0.73 20.95
CA THR A 86 7.66 1.41 21.38
C THR A 86 6.45 0.55 21.03
N ILE A 87 5.54 0.43 21.99
CA ILE A 87 4.30 -0.34 21.82
C ILE A 87 3.13 0.63 21.89
N PHE A 88 2.28 0.60 20.89
CA PHE A 88 0.99 1.27 20.89
C PHE A 88 -0.10 0.24 21.11
N SER A 89 -1.03 0.58 22.00
CA SER A 89 -2.21 -0.26 22.28
C SER A 89 -3.48 0.58 22.15
N GLY A 90 -4.55 -0.05 21.73
CA GLY A 90 -5.88 0.56 21.58
C GLY A 90 -6.88 -0.45 21.03
N ASP A 91 -8.16 -0.20 21.17
CA ASP A 91 -9.23 -1.13 20.75
C ASP A 91 -9.18 -1.45 19.25
N ASN A 92 -8.75 -0.50 18.43
CA ASN A 92 -8.61 -0.66 16.99
C ASN A 92 -7.60 0.35 16.43
N LEU A 93 -6.37 -0.07 16.23
CA LEU A 93 -5.31 0.71 15.57
C LEU A 93 -5.36 0.53 14.04
N GLY A 94 -6.01 -0.54 13.58
CA GLY A 94 -6.09 -0.92 12.19
C GLY A 94 -6.59 -2.34 12.02
N TYR A 95 -6.34 -2.89 10.84
CA TYR A 95 -6.79 -4.21 10.44
C TYR A 95 -5.64 -4.97 9.80
N THR A 96 -5.70 -6.29 9.85
CA THR A 96 -4.91 -7.16 8.99
C THR A 96 -5.77 -7.64 7.82
N SER A 97 -5.16 -7.76 6.66
CA SER A 97 -5.79 -8.18 5.41
C SER A 97 -4.91 -9.18 4.69
N ILE A 98 -5.49 -10.34 4.38
CA ILE A 98 -4.81 -11.35 3.58
C ILE A 98 -4.79 -10.91 2.13
N ARG A 99 -3.64 -11.06 1.49
CA ARG A 99 -3.46 -10.91 0.06
C ARG A 99 -3.21 -12.29 -0.55
N GLY A 100 -3.66 -12.46 -1.76
CA GLY A 100 -3.47 -13.73 -2.44
C GLY A 100 -4.78 -14.50 -2.63
N HIS A 101 -4.64 -15.81 -2.81
CA HIS A 101 -5.74 -16.70 -3.17
C HIS A 101 -6.46 -17.35 -1.97
N ASP A 102 -6.21 -16.87 -0.76
CA ASP A 102 -6.98 -17.27 0.42
C ASP A 102 -8.41 -16.72 0.28
N ASP A 103 -9.41 -17.55 0.57
CA ASP A 103 -10.82 -17.17 0.49
C ASP A 103 -11.21 -15.97 1.35
N ARG A 104 -10.41 -15.66 2.37
CA ARG A 104 -10.54 -14.50 3.25
C ARG A 104 -9.89 -13.23 2.67
N SER A 105 -9.14 -13.33 1.56
CA SER A 105 -8.55 -12.14 0.93
C SER A 105 -9.63 -11.20 0.41
N TRP A 106 -9.36 -9.90 0.42
CA TRP A 106 -10.33 -8.93 -0.08
C TRP A 106 -10.59 -9.09 -1.58
N GLU A 107 -9.62 -9.58 -2.34
CA GLU A 107 -9.81 -9.92 -3.75
C GLU A 107 -10.86 -11.01 -3.92
N CYS A 108 -10.76 -12.12 -3.18
CA CYS A 108 -11.74 -13.22 -3.22
C CYS A 108 -13.09 -12.79 -2.66
N GLN A 109 -13.13 -11.92 -1.63
CA GLN A 109 -14.38 -11.39 -1.11
C GLN A 109 -15.09 -10.48 -2.12
N LEU A 110 -14.37 -9.66 -2.89
CA LEU A 110 -14.94 -8.82 -3.94
C LEU A 110 -15.40 -9.66 -5.15
N GLU A 111 -14.61 -10.65 -5.55
CA GLU A 111 -14.99 -11.57 -6.63
C GLU A 111 -16.35 -12.22 -6.36
N LYS A 112 -16.58 -12.69 -5.13
CA LYS A 112 -17.86 -13.30 -4.72
C LYS A 112 -19.07 -12.33 -4.74
N GLN A 113 -18.82 -11.02 -4.84
CA GLN A 113 -19.85 -9.98 -4.85
C GLN A 113 -20.22 -9.49 -6.25
N ILE A 114 -19.49 -9.88 -7.28
CA ILE A 114 -19.73 -9.47 -8.67
C ILE A 114 -20.36 -10.61 -9.49
N LYS A 115 -21.05 -10.22 -10.56
CA LYS A 115 -21.67 -11.13 -11.54
C LYS A 115 -20.98 -11.03 -12.90
N SER A 116 -20.17 -10.02 -13.10
CA SER A 116 -19.40 -9.79 -14.32
C SER A 116 -18.52 -10.98 -14.64
N GLU A 117 -18.46 -11.33 -15.92
CA GLU A 117 -17.56 -12.36 -16.39
C GLU A 117 -16.09 -11.92 -16.27
N ILE A 118 -15.27 -12.80 -15.71
CA ILE A 118 -13.83 -12.62 -15.66
C ILE A 118 -13.18 -13.60 -16.62
N HIS A 119 -12.55 -13.07 -17.67
CA HIS A 119 -11.75 -13.85 -18.59
C HIS A 119 -10.35 -14.04 -17.99
N PHE A 120 -10.14 -15.19 -17.34
CA PHE A 120 -8.84 -15.57 -16.79
C PHE A 120 -7.87 -16.05 -17.89
N ASN A 121 -6.56 -16.02 -17.58
CA ASN A 121 -5.48 -16.31 -18.52
C ASN A 121 -5.51 -15.43 -19.78
N ALA A 122 -6.11 -14.25 -19.69
CA ALA A 122 -6.32 -13.32 -20.79
C ALA A 122 -5.35 -12.14 -20.70
N THR A 123 -4.28 -12.20 -21.48
CA THR A 123 -3.37 -11.06 -21.67
C THR A 123 -3.85 -10.24 -22.85
N VAL A 124 -4.56 -9.15 -22.58
CA VAL A 124 -5.16 -8.28 -23.59
C VAL A 124 -4.46 -6.91 -23.56
N ARG A 125 -4.15 -6.38 -24.75
CA ARG A 125 -3.66 -5.01 -24.86
C ARG A 125 -4.84 -4.05 -24.88
N TRP A 126 -4.73 -2.93 -24.19
CA TRP A 126 -5.83 -1.94 -24.15
C TRP A 126 -6.18 -1.39 -25.54
N GLN A 127 -5.19 -1.31 -26.46
CA GLN A 127 -5.40 -0.87 -27.85
C GLN A 127 -6.38 -1.77 -28.63
N ASP A 128 -6.35 -3.08 -28.34
CA ASP A 128 -7.20 -4.05 -29.00
C ASP A 128 -8.67 -3.92 -28.55
N LEU A 129 -8.92 -3.22 -27.44
CA LEU A 129 -10.26 -2.98 -26.88
C LEU A 129 -10.88 -1.64 -27.26
N GLU A 130 -10.09 -0.71 -27.84
CA GLU A 130 -10.55 0.66 -28.10
C GLU A 130 -11.77 0.77 -29.01
N GLN A 131 -11.91 -0.14 -29.97
CA GLN A 131 -13.04 -0.12 -30.91
C GLN A 131 -14.32 -0.70 -30.31
N ASP A 132 -14.19 -1.66 -29.39
CA ASP A 132 -15.32 -2.44 -28.86
C ASP A 132 -15.90 -1.87 -27.56
N PHE A 133 -15.13 -1.04 -26.85
CA PHE A 133 -15.51 -0.51 -25.53
C PHE A 133 -15.53 1.02 -25.48
N ASP A 134 -16.52 1.56 -24.79
CA ASP A 134 -16.69 3.00 -24.56
C ASP A 134 -15.72 3.53 -23.50
N ARG A 135 -15.36 2.69 -22.51
CA ARG A 135 -14.42 2.98 -21.44
C ARG A 135 -13.56 1.76 -21.13
N ILE A 136 -12.31 2.01 -20.77
CA ILE A 136 -11.34 0.98 -20.41
C ILE A 136 -10.68 1.37 -19.07
N VAL A 137 -10.84 0.54 -18.07
CA VAL A 137 -10.25 0.74 -16.74
C VAL A 137 -8.96 -0.08 -16.64
N ILE A 138 -7.83 0.59 -16.42
CA ILE A 138 -6.52 -0.03 -16.25
C ILE A 138 -6.30 -0.31 -14.77
N ALA A 139 -6.43 -1.56 -14.38
CA ALA A 139 -6.32 -2.07 -13.00
C ALA A 139 -5.23 -3.14 -12.87
N THR A 140 -4.20 -3.09 -13.70
CA THR A 140 -3.14 -4.12 -13.86
C THR A 140 -2.27 -4.33 -12.63
N GLY A 141 -2.31 -3.41 -11.67
CA GLY A 141 -1.53 -3.48 -10.44
C GLY A 141 -0.04 -3.18 -10.62
N ASP A 142 0.39 -2.69 -11.76
CA ASP A 142 1.73 -2.17 -12.09
C ASP A 142 1.63 -0.98 -13.04
N PRO A 143 2.69 -0.15 -13.16
CA PRO A 143 2.65 1.07 -13.96
C PRO A 143 2.99 0.87 -15.43
N THR A 144 3.12 -0.35 -15.94
CA THR A 144 3.60 -0.62 -17.31
C THR A 144 2.83 0.19 -18.34
N ILE A 145 1.50 0.11 -18.33
CA ILE A 145 0.66 0.86 -19.28
C ILE A 145 0.80 2.38 -19.06
N SER A 146 0.89 2.83 -17.83
CA SER A 146 1.07 4.25 -17.52
C SER A 146 2.44 4.79 -17.97
N GLN A 147 3.47 3.94 -17.99
CA GLN A 147 4.79 4.23 -18.56
C GLN A 147 4.70 4.29 -20.09
N GLU A 148 4.05 3.33 -20.74
CA GLU A 148 3.81 3.33 -22.19
C GLU A 148 3.08 4.58 -22.66
N LEU A 149 2.10 5.04 -21.87
CA LEU A 149 1.35 6.26 -22.13
C LEU A 149 2.14 7.56 -21.85
N GLY A 150 3.36 7.47 -21.32
CA GLY A 150 4.21 8.62 -21.01
C GLY A 150 3.73 9.48 -19.84
N VAL A 151 2.80 8.98 -19.02
CA VAL A 151 2.21 9.73 -17.90
C VAL A 151 2.76 9.34 -16.53
N TRP A 152 3.65 8.36 -16.45
CA TRP A 152 4.20 7.85 -15.21
C TRP A 152 5.51 8.49 -14.82
N LYS A 153 5.65 8.78 -13.54
CA LYS A 153 6.91 9.14 -12.90
C LYS A 153 7.20 8.23 -11.72
N THR A 154 8.23 7.41 -11.82
CA THR A 154 8.72 6.61 -10.69
C THR A 154 9.40 7.50 -9.66
N ASP A 155 8.98 7.43 -8.40
CA ASP A 155 9.60 8.13 -7.26
C ASP A 155 10.51 7.21 -6.44
N MET A 156 10.22 5.88 -6.42
CA MET A 156 11.05 4.87 -5.76
C MET A 156 10.76 3.46 -6.29
N GLU A 157 11.70 2.56 -6.08
CA GLU A 157 11.56 1.13 -6.31
C GLU A 157 11.82 0.41 -4.99
N ALA A 158 10.94 -0.52 -4.65
CA ALA A 158 11.06 -1.36 -3.46
C ALA A 158 11.02 -2.83 -3.85
N PHE A 159 11.65 -3.65 -3.04
CA PHE A 159 11.75 -5.08 -3.20
C PHE A 159 11.27 -5.74 -1.92
N LEU A 160 10.58 -6.86 -2.05
CA LEU A 160 10.01 -7.58 -0.93
C LEU A 160 10.50 -9.02 -0.94
N LYS A 161 10.89 -9.53 0.23
CA LYS A 161 11.13 -10.95 0.44
C LYS A 161 10.57 -11.34 1.81
N GLY A 162 9.87 -12.47 1.87
CA GLY A 162 9.23 -12.90 3.10
C GLY A 162 8.88 -14.37 3.11
N CYS A 163 8.27 -14.81 4.20
CA CYS A 163 7.83 -16.18 4.40
C CYS A 163 6.63 -16.26 5.35
N ILE A 164 6.05 -17.44 5.45
CA ILE A 164 5.08 -17.79 6.48
C ILE A 164 5.79 -18.63 7.56
N VAL A 165 5.43 -18.39 8.81
CA VAL A 165 5.93 -19.13 9.98
C VAL A 165 4.78 -19.75 10.74
N LYS A 166 5.06 -20.85 11.46
CA LYS A 166 4.15 -21.49 12.43
C LYS A 166 4.51 -21.04 13.85
N GLY A 167 3.50 -20.90 14.69
CA GLY A 167 3.66 -20.54 16.10
C GLY A 167 2.32 -20.38 16.80
N THR A 168 2.35 -19.74 17.96
CA THR A 168 1.14 -19.26 18.65
C THR A 168 1.15 -17.75 18.60
N PHE A 169 0.18 -17.15 17.94
CA PHE A 169 0.14 -15.73 17.67
C PHE A 169 -1.16 -15.09 18.15
N ASP A 170 -1.06 -13.85 18.61
CA ASP A 170 -2.21 -12.99 18.80
C ASP A 170 -2.48 -12.25 17.48
N VAL A 171 -3.63 -12.51 16.87
CA VAL A 171 -4.04 -11.94 15.58
C VAL A 171 -4.15 -10.42 15.58
N GLY A 172 -4.23 -9.80 16.76
CA GLY A 172 -4.28 -8.37 16.93
C GLY A 172 -2.92 -7.69 17.08
N VAL A 173 -1.80 -8.40 16.96
CA VAL A 173 -0.45 -7.85 17.14
C VAL A 173 0.26 -7.73 15.80
N ALA A 174 0.59 -6.50 15.39
CA ALA A 174 1.46 -6.24 14.26
C ALA A 174 2.81 -5.68 14.75
N LYS A 175 3.91 -6.05 14.08
CA LYS A 175 5.26 -5.59 14.45
C LYS A 175 5.99 -5.04 13.24
N ILE A 176 6.80 -4.00 13.45
CA ILE A 176 7.73 -3.48 12.45
C ILE A 176 9.12 -3.28 13.07
N TRP A 177 10.16 -3.45 12.26
CA TRP A 177 11.54 -3.18 12.60
C TRP A 177 12.11 -2.15 11.65
N LEU A 178 12.59 -1.06 12.21
CA LEU A 178 13.27 0.02 11.51
C LEU A 178 14.78 -0.13 11.79
N ASN A 179 15.46 -0.91 10.95
CA ASN A 179 16.88 -1.22 11.09
C ASN A 179 17.52 -1.30 9.71
N THR A 180 18.52 -0.46 9.44
CA THR A 180 19.19 -0.37 8.14
C THR A 180 19.93 -1.65 7.77
N GLN A 181 20.28 -2.48 8.75
CA GLN A 181 20.96 -3.77 8.53
C GLN A 181 19.98 -4.87 8.09
N LEU A 182 18.68 -4.74 8.42
CA LEU A 182 17.64 -5.71 8.07
C LEU A 182 16.89 -5.33 6.80
N SER A 183 16.71 -4.04 6.54
CA SER A 183 15.78 -3.58 5.50
C SER A 183 16.28 -2.46 4.60
N LYS A 184 17.50 -1.97 4.78
CA LYS A 184 18.09 -0.85 4.00
C LYS A 184 17.05 0.18 3.53
N LYS A 185 16.88 1.25 4.28
CA LYS A 185 15.96 2.38 4.02
C LYS A 185 14.46 2.05 4.04
N CYS A 186 14.03 0.87 4.50
CA CYS A 186 12.61 0.55 4.60
C CYS A 186 12.30 -0.11 5.95
N MET A 187 11.73 -1.31 5.98
CA MET A 187 11.34 -1.99 7.22
C MET A 187 11.22 -3.49 7.03
N VAL A 188 11.31 -4.22 8.15
CA VAL A 188 10.74 -5.56 8.26
C VAL A 188 9.39 -5.44 8.93
N TYR A 189 8.40 -6.22 8.53
CA TYR A 189 7.12 -6.30 9.22
C TYR A 189 6.70 -7.74 9.49
N PHE A 190 5.88 -7.88 10.52
CA PHE A 190 5.24 -9.11 10.94
C PHE A 190 3.75 -8.88 11.10
N ALA A 191 2.93 -9.80 10.58
CA ALA A 191 1.49 -9.79 10.77
C ALA A 191 0.93 -11.24 10.78
N PRO A 192 0.11 -11.63 11.78
CA PRO A 192 -0.52 -12.95 11.84
C PRO A 192 -1.64 -13.11 10.81
N PHE A 193 -1.74 -14.30 10.21
CA PHE A 193 -2.92 -14.74 9.44
C PHE A 193 -4.04 -15.22 10.36
N ASP A 194 -3.62 -15.93 11.40
CA ASP A 194 -4.47 -16.53 12.43
C ASP A 194 -3.63 -16.84 13.67
N THR A 195 -4.17 -17.60 14.60
CA THR A 195 -3.48 -17.98 15.85
C THR A 195 -2.28 -18.90 15.65
N ASN A 196 -2.14 -19.53 14.48
CA ASN A 196 -1.12 -20.55 14.22
C ASN A 196 -0.10 -20.17 13.14
N GLN A 197 -0.42 -19.17 12.32
CA GLN A 197 0.43 -18.75 11.21
C GLN A 197 0.58 -17.24 11.16
N ALA A 198 1.77 -16.78 10.79
CA ALA A 198 2.08 -15.37 10.59
C ALA A 198 3.02 -15.17 9.40
N SER A 199 3.00 -13.98 8.83
CA SER A 199 3.91 -13.55 7.77
C SER A 199 5.00 -12.66 8.34
N TYR A 200 6.25 -12.93 7.94
CA TYR A 200 7.36 -11.97 8.01
C TYR A 200 7.71 -11.49 6.61
N CYS A 201 7.99 -10.22 6.47
CA CYS A 201 8.42 -9.65 5.19
C CYS A 201 9.45 -8.54 5.41
N THR A 202 10.59 -8.67 4.72
CA THR A 202 11.57 -7.60 4.52
C THR A 202 11.15 -6.79 3.30
N VAL A 203 10.94 -5.49 3.49
CA VAL A 203 10.79 -4.51 2.42
C VAL A 203 12.07 -3.69 2.37
N ALA A 204 12.73 -3.64 1.23
CA ALA A 204 14.02 -2.96 1.10
C ALA A 204 14.10 -2.14 -0.19
N MET A 205 15.05 -1.21 -0.21
CA MET A 205 15.47 -0.46 -1.40
C MET A 205 16.96 -0.76 -1.66
N PRO A 206 17.28 -1.99 -2.08
CA PRO A 206 18.67 -2.40 -2.28
C PRO A 206 19.28 -1.70 -3.49
N SER A 207 20.62 -1.70 -3.56
CA SER A 207 21.35 -1.22 -4.73
C SER A 207 21.46 -2.27 -5.84
N ALA A 208 21.30 -3.55 -5.46
CA ALA A 208 21.29 -4.71 -6.35
C ALA A 208 20.45 -5.82 -5.75
N LEU A 209 19.93 -6.73 -6.58
CA LEU A 209 19.02 -7.81 -6.14
C LEU A 209 19.65 -8.78 -5.14
N GLU A 210 20.95 -9.07 -5.27
CA GLU A 210 21.70 -9.94 -4.37
C GLU A 210 21.74 -9.39 -2.94
N GLU A 211 21.64 -8.06 -2.80
CA GLU A 211 21.57 -7.41 -1.50
C GLU A 211 20.26 -7.75 -0.76
N LEU A 212 19.14 -7.95 -1.47
CA LEU A 212 17.86 -8.36 -0.85
C LEU A 212 17.98 -9.73 -0.18
N ASP A 213 18.66 -10.68 -0.83
CA ASP A 213 18.86 -12.02 -0.27
C ASP A 213 19.76 -11.99 0.97
N THR A 214 20.76 -11.11 0.97
CA THR A 214 21.64 -10.87 2.13
C THR A 214 20.86 -10.25 3.30
N LEU A 215 20.04 -9.23 3.04
CA LEU A 215 19.18 -8.59 4.04
C LEU A 215 18.17 -9.58 4.63
N TRP A 216 17.56 -10.40 3.77
CA TRP A 216 16.63 -11.44 4.20
C TRP A 216 17.29 -12.50 5.09
N SER A 217 18.44 -13.04 4.67
CA SER A 217 19.18 -14.03 5.46
C SER A 217 19.56 -13.49 6.84
N ARG A 218 19.97 -12.21 6.90
CA ARG A 218 20.24 -11.54 8.17
C ARG A 218 18.97 -11.37 9.01
N THR A 219 17.86 -10.96 8.40
CA THR A 219 16.56 -10.85 9.08
C THR A 219 16.13 -12.18 9.69
N VAL A 220 16.25 -13.27 8.92
CA VAL A 220 15.91 -14.62 9.40
C VAL A 220 16.78 -14.98 10.60
N SER A 221 18.07 -14.72 10.55
CA SER A 221 19.00 -15.03 11.64
C SER A 221 18.77 -14.18 12.87
N GLU A 222 18.69 -12.84 12.72
CA GLU A 222 18.60 -11.91 13.88
C GLU A 222 17.24 -11.97 14.58
N LEU A 223 16.16 -12.21 13.82
CA LEU A 223 14.82 -12.35 14.39
C LEU A 223 14.44 -13.80 14.71
N ASN A 224 15.37 -14.75 14.54
CA ASN A 224 15.16 -16.19 14.78
C ASN A 224 13.89 -16.72 14.08
N ILE A 225 13.77 -16.38 12.79
CA ILE A 225 12.61 -16.78 11.97
C ILE A 225 12.79 -18.22 11.49
N HIS A 226 11.75 -19.01 11.63
CA HIS A 226 11.70 -20.40 11.14
C HIS A 226 10.65 -20.53 10.03
N PRO A 227 11.02 -20.33 8.75
CA PRO A 227 10.08 -20.41 7.64
C PRO A 227 9.44 -21.79 7.50
N ILE A 228 8.16 -21.84 7.17
CA ILE A 228 7.54 -23.05 6.67
C ILE A 228 8.15 -23.34 5.30
N PRO A 229 8.61 -24.58 5.01
CA PRO A 229 9.15 -24.91 3.70
C PRO A 229 8.22 -24.50 2.55
N GLN A 230 8.79 -23.99 1.46
CA GLN A 230 8.08 -23.57 0.25
C GLN A 230 7.10 -22.39 0.42
N THR A 231 7.16 -21.66 1.54
CA THR A 231 6.34 -20.47 1.75
C THR A 231 7.11 -19.17 1.53
N GLU A 232 8.39 -19.24 1.22
CA GLU A 232 9.14 -18.03 0.88
C GLU A 232 8.61 -17.42 -0.42
N PHE A 233 8.42 -16.12 -0.38
CA PHE A 233 8.03 -15.32 -1.54
C PHE A 233 9.03 -14.20 -1.77
N LYS A 234 9.20 -13.82 -3.03
CA LYS A 234 10.02 -12.70 -3.48
C LYS A 234 9.22 -11.88 -4.48
N PHE A 235 9.20 -10.59 -4.27
CA PHE A 235 8.62 -9.65 -5.21
C PHE A 235 9.66 -8.61 -5.60
N GLU A 236 10.03 -8.63 -6.86
CA GLU A 236 11.05 -7.78 -7.44
C GLU A 236 10.40 -6.61 -8.17
N GLU A 237 11.02 -5.44 -8.09
CA GLU A 237 10.61 -4.22 -8.81
C GLU A 237 9.19 -3.70 -8.48
N TYR A 238 8.91 -3.48 -7.20
CA TYR A 238 7.69 -2.75 -6.84
C TYR A 238 7.88 -1.25 -7.07
N LYS A 239 7.48 -0.78 -8.26
CA LYS A 239 7.62 0.63 -8.66
C LYS A 239 6.51 1.46 -8.03
N LEU A 240 6.90 2.39 -7.16
CA LEU A 240 6.03 3.39 -6.54
C LEU A 240 6.23 4.73 -7.23
N GLY A 241 5.13 5.36 -7.64
CA GLY A 241 5.20 6.58 -8.43
C GLY A 241 3.83 7.23 -8.61
N ARG A 242 3.79 8.19 -9.52
CA ARG A 242 2.61 9.01 -9.81
C ARG A 242 2.31 9.04 -11.29
N ALA A 243 1.04 8.98 -11.63
CA ALA A 243 0.57 9.40 -12.93
C ALA A 243 0.33 10.91 -12.95
N SER A 244 0.81 11.62 -13.97
CA SER A 244 0.57 13.05 -14.18
C SER A 244 -0.90 13.34 -14.50
N THR A 245 -1.56 12.39 -15.15
CA THR A 245 -3.02 12.31 -15.33
C THR A 245 -3.46 10.87 -15.18
N ARG A 246 -4.65 10.64 -14.65
CA ARG A 246 -5.24 9.32 -14.45
C ARG A 246 -6.37 9.02 -15.43
N GLN A 247 -6.72 10.00 -16.26
CA GLN A 247 -7.70 9.87 -17.33
C GLN A 247 -7.10 10.32 -18.65
N ILE A 248 -7.10 9.44 -19.66
CA ILE A 248 -6.55 9.69 -20.99
C ILE A 248 -7.56 9.14 -22.00
N GLY A 249 -8.31 10.03 -22.65
CA GLY A 249 -9.38 9.61 -23.55
C GLY A 249 -10.38 8.67 -22.87
N LYS A 250 -10.45 7.43 -23.36
CA LYS A 250 -11.31 6.37 -22.80
C LYS A 250 -10.68 5.65 -21.58
N LEU A 251 -9.39 5.84 -21.34
CA LEU A 251 -8.63 5.10 -20.32
C LEU A 251 -8.73 5.76 -18.94
N LEU A 252 -8.93 4.94 -17.90
CA LEU A 252 -8.97 5.33 -16.49
C LEU A 252 -7.95 4.47 -15.73
N LEU A 253 -6.88 5.11 -15.20
CA LEU A 253 -5.79 4.43 -14.50
C LEU A 253 -6.13 4.29 -13.02
N THR A 254 -6.24 3.07 -12.50
CA THR A 254 -6.64 2.79 -11.12
C THR A 254 -5.55 2.02 -10.36
N GLY A 255 -5.67 1.94 -9.05
CA GLY A 255 -4.74 1.20 -8.21
C GLY A 255 -3.28 1.60 -8.42
N ALA A 256 -2.37 0.63 -8.44
CA ALA A 256 -0.95 0.88 -8.64
C ALA A 256 -0.65 1.48 -10.02
N ALA A 257 -1.41 1.13 -11.07
CA ALA A 257 -1.29 1.73 -12.41
C ALA A 257 -1.60 3.23 -12.40
N GLY A 258 -2.54 3.69 -11.56
CA GLY A 258 -2.86 5.11 -11.36
C GLY A 258 -2.00 5.84 -10.32
N GLY A 259 -1.05 5.14 -9.70
CA GLY A 259 -0.18 5.69 -8.65
C GLY A 259 -0.86 5.83 -7.29
N PHE A 260 -1.81 4.95 -6.94
CA PHE A 260 -2.57 4.98 -5.69
C PHE A 260 -1.94 4.17 -4.56
N VAL A 261 -0.62 4.01 -4.56
CA VAL A 261 0.13 3.44 -3.44
C VAL A 261 1.01 4.52 -2.85
N GLU A 262 0.84 4.79 -1.56
CA GLU A 262 1.60 5.84 -0.88
C GLU A 262 3.05 5.35 -0.60
N PRO A 263 4.08 6.20 -0.80
CA PRO A 263 5.47 5.75 -0.78
C PRO A 263 6.11 5.69 0.62
N PHE A 264 5.45 6.15 1.69
CA PHE A 264 6.06 6.15 3.03
C PHE A 264 6.15 4.75 3.62
N MET A 265 5.02 4.03 3.64
CA MET A 265 4.90 2.67 4.19
C MET A 265 4.47 1.64 3.14
N GLY A 266 4.11 2.07 1.93
CA GLY A 266 3.65 1.20 0.84
C GLY A 266 2.17 0.84 0.90
N PHE A 267 1.35 1.52 1.72
CA PHE A 267 -0.07 1.23 1.80
C PHE A 267 -0.82 1.66 0.55
N GLY A 268 -1.61 0.75 -0.02
CA GLY A 268 -2.32 1.00 -1.25
C GLY A 268 -3.71 0.36 -1.34
N GLN A 269 -4.11 -0.47 -0.39
CA GLN A 269 -5.33 -1.29 -0.49
C GLN A 269 -6.60 -0.42 -0.57
N ILE A 270 -6.83 0.41 0.44
CA ILE A 270 -8.02 1.29 0.50
C ILE A 270 -8.03 2.31 -0.65
N SER A 271 -6.87 2.90 -0.95
CA SER A 271 -6.76 3.87 -2.06
C SER A 271 -6.94 3.21 -3.42
N SER A 272 -6.51 1.97 -3.60
CA SER A 272 -6.79 1.18 -4.81
C SER A 272 -8.29 0.91 -4.97
N ILE A 273 -8.96 0.45 -3.91
CA ILE A 273 -10.41 0.24 -3.89
C ILE A 273 -11.14 1.54 -4.24
N LEU A 274 -10.82 2.64 -3.55
CA LEU A 274 -11.44 3.95 -3.79
C LEU A 274 -11.19 4.45 -5.21
N SER A 275 -10.00 4.23 -5.77
CA SER A 275 -9.70 4.63 -7.15
C SER A 275 -10.55 3.87 -8.17
N GLY A 276 -10.79 2.57 -7.95
CA GLY A 276 -11.69 1.76 -8.78
C GLY A 276 -13.13 2.25 -8.70
N ILE A 277 -13.63 2.52 -7.50
CA ILE A 277 -14.97 3.09 -7.28
C ILE A 277 -15.12 4.46 -7.98
N HIS A 278 -14.14 5.35 -7.83
CA HIS A 278 -14.17 6.66 -8.51
C HIS A 278 -14.06 6.55 -10.03
N ALA A 279 -13.39 5.51 -10.56
CA ALA A 279 -13.43 5.23 -11.99
C ALA A 279 -14.84 4.84 -12.44
N ALA A 280 -15.51 3.97 -11.69
CA ALA A 280 -16.90 3.63 -11.94
C ALA A 280 -17.83 4.84 -11.81
N GLU A 281 -17.67 5.67 -10.78
CA GLU A 281 -18.41 6.92 -10.59
C GLU A 281 -18.24 7.87 -11.78
N SER A 282 -17.00 8.05 -12.25
CA SER A 282 -16.69 8.83 -13.45
C SER A 282 -17.41 8.28 -14.70
N ILE A 283 -17.45 6.97 -14.85
CA ILE A 283 -18.12 6.28 -15.98
C ILE A 283 -19.64 6.51 -15.92
N ILE A 284 -20.24 6.40 -14.74
CA ILE A 284 -21.69 6.51 -14.54
C ILE A 284 -22.16 7.97 -14.70
N THR A 285 -21.44 8.91 -14.12
CA THR A 285 -21.88 10.31 -14.01
C THR A 285 -21.29 11.24 -15.06
N GLY A 286 -20.24 10.81 -15.76
CA GLY A 286 -19.45 11.69 -16.64
C GLY A 286 -18.51 12.65 -15.90
N ALA A 287 -18.41 12.55 -14.56
CA ALA A 287 -17.51 13.40 -13.76
C ALA A 287 -16.04 13.17 -14.11
N ASN A 288 -15.24 14.22 -14.01
CA ASN A 288 -13.81 14.14 -14.32
C ASN A 288 -13.08 13.27 -13.30
N TYR A 289 -12.48 12.16 -13.74
CA TYR A 289 -11.81 11.20 -12.89
C TYR A 289 -10.59 11.78 -12.16
N ASN A 290 -9.83 12.69 -12.79
CA ASN A 290 -8.71 13.37 -12.13
C ASN A 290 -9.19 14.24 -10.97
N ALA A 291 -10.37 14.86 -11.09
CA ALA A 291 -10.97 15.65 -10.01
C ALA A 291 -11.45 14.73 -8.87
N LEU A 292 -12.15 13.63 -9.18
CA LEU A 292 -12.61 12.65 -8.18
C LEU A 292 -11.46 12.03 -7.38
N THR A 293 -10.28 11.88 -7.99
CA THR A 293 -9.11 11.26 -7.36
C THR A 293 -8.07 12.25 -6.83
N SER A 294 -8.34 13.57 -6.89
CA SER A 294 -7.40 14.62 -6.49
C SER A 294 -7.01 14.58 -5.00
N TRP A 295 -7.88 14.05 -4.14
CA TRP A 295 -7.65 13.89 -2.70
C TRP A 295 -6.36 13.10 -2.40
N PHE A 296 -5.99 12.15 -3.26
CA PHE A 296 -4.80 11.32 -3.07
C PHE A 296 -3.50 12.08 -3.36
N ASN A 297 -3.54 13.14 -4.17
CA ASN A 297 -2.33 13.89 -4.55
C ASN A 297 -1.61 14.48 -3.34
N LYS A 298 -2.37 15.08 -2.42
CA LYS A 298 -1.81 15.63 -1.18
C LYS A 298 -1.28 14.53 -0.26
N HIS A 299 -2.04 13.46 -0.09
CA HIS A 299 -1.65 12.30 0.71
C HIS A 299 -0.34 11.70 0.19
N TYR A 300 -0.23 11.48 -1.12
CA TYR A 300 0.98 11.01 -1.77
C TYR A 300 2.18 11.95 -1.56
N ALA A 301 1.99 13.25 -1.74
CA ALA A 301 3.06 14.24 -1.57
C ALA A 301 3.56 14.32 -0.11
N ASP A 302 2.68 14.20 0.87
CA ASP A 302 3.03 14.14 2.29
C ASP A 302 3.82 12.86 2.59
N SER A 303 3.34 11.70 2.14
CA SER A 303 4.02 10.40 2.27
C SER A 303 5.40 10.40 1.60
N LEU A 304 5.53 10.95 0.40
CA LEU A 304 6.82 11.06 -0.30
C LEU A 304 7.82 11.93 0.47
N THR A 305 7.34 13.00 1.08
CA THR A 305 8.19 13.86 1.94
C THR A 305 8.74 13.07 3.13
N LEU A 306 7.88 12.31 3.81
CA LEU A 306 8.28 11.46 4.93
C LEU A 306 9.23 10.34 4.49
N ARG A 307 8.95 9.70 3.34
CA ARG A 307 9.82 8.65 2.79
C ARG A 307 11.22 9.17 2.48
N ARG A 308 11.32 10.31 1.80
CA ARG A 308 12.60 10.94 1.49
C ARG A 308 13.38 11.29 2.76
N TYR A 309 12.70 11.76 3.80
CA TYR A 309 13.33 12.01 5.10
C TYR A 309 13.80 10.72 5.77
N ALA A 310 12.94 9.69 5.83
CA ALA A 310 13.31 8.39 6.39
C ALA A 310 14.52 7.75 5.68
N ASN A 311 14.65 7.95 4.36
CA ASN A 311 15.80 7.45 3.60
C ASN A 311 17.15 8.08 3.99
N THR A 312 17.15 9.20 4.72
CA THR A 312 18.37 9.84 5.25
C THR A 312 18.71 9.39 6.67
N MET A 313 17.85 8.61 7.32
CA MET A 313 18.03 8.16 8.70
C MET A 313 18.99 6.96 8.76
N ASN A 314 19.80 6.96 9.81
CA ASN A 314 20.63 5.83 10.22
C ASN A 314 19.99 5.11 11.42
N ASN A 315 20.67 4.08 11.97
CA ASN A 315 20.16 3.30 13.09
C ASN A 315 19.97 4.14 14.37
N ASP A 316 20.89 5.07 14.67
CA ASP A 316 20.75 5.98 15.82
C ASP A 316 19.54 6.92 15.67
N ASP A 317 19.27 7.37 14.44
CA ASP A 317 18.10 8.19 14.15
C ASP A 317 16.80 7.39 14.32
N PHE A 318 16.78 6.11 13.92
CA PHE A 318 15.65 5.23 14.17
C PHE A 318 15.43 4.98 15.67
N ASP A 319 16.48 4.74 16.44
CA ASP A 319 16.36 4.58 17.92
C ASP A 319 15.79 5.85 18.56
N LYS A 320 16.25 7.04 18.18
CA LYS A 320 15.71 8.32 18.65
C LYS A 320 14.24 8.49 18.26
N LEU A 321 13.88 8.17 17.00
CA LEU A 321 12.50 8.22 16.51
C LEU A 321 11.62 7.29 17.36
N VAL A 322 11.96 6.01 17.44
CA VAL A 322 11.19 4.99 18.17
C VAL A 322 11.03 5.39 19.63
N SER A 323 12.10 5.84 20.29
CA SER A 323 12.05 6.30 21.68
C SER A 323 11.16 7.53 21.86
N SER A 324 11.17 8.48 20.91
CA SER A 324 10.34 9.68 20.97
C SER A 324 8.85 9.38 20.89
N LEU A 325 8.46 8.30 20.21
CA LEU A 325 7.07 7.89 20.07
C LEU A 325 6.42 7.45 21.39
N LYS A 326 7.21 7.13 22.44
CA LYS A 326 6.70 6.84 23.80
C LYS A 326 6.21 8.09 24.53
N ILE A 327 6.70 9.28 24.14
CA ILE A 327 6.55 10.51 24.91
C ILE A 327 5.15 11.10 24.68
N TYR A 328 4.46 11.45 25.77
CA TYR A 328 3.24 12.23 25.73
C TYR A 328 3.52 13.64 25.13
N PRO A 329 2.70 14.19 24.22
CA PRO A 329 1.43 13.65 23.72
C PRO A 329 1.54 12.79 22.45
N LEU A 330 2.75 12.48 21.94
CA LEU A 330 2.94 11.79 20.67
C LEU A 330 2.27 10.41 20.63
N ASN A 331 2.38 9.64 21.71
CA ASN A 331 1.74 8.34 21.78
C ASN A 331 0.20 8.43 21.67
N GLN A 332 -0.43 9.43 22.32
CA GLN A 332 -1.87 9.66 22.20
C GLN A 332 -2.26 10.17 20.82
N LEU A 333 -1.45 11.03 20.20
CA LEU A 333 -1.66 11.47 18.83
C LEU A 333 -1.60 10.30 17.84
N MET A 334 -0.74 9.33 18.08
CA MET A 334 -0.59 8.15 17.23
C MET A 334 -1.78 7.17 17.35
N SER A 335 -2.28 6.90 18.56
CA SER A 335 -3.30 5.88 18.82
C SER A 335 -4.70 6.43 19.07
N GLY A 336 -4.84 7.59 19.70
CA GLY A 336 -6.09 8.06 20.30
C GLY A 336 -6.85 9.17 19.56
N THR A 337 -6.35 9.69 18.41
CA THR A 337 -6.96 10.84 17.74
C THR A 337 -7.23 10.58 16.25
N ASN A 338 -8.03 11.48 15.62
CA ASN A 338 -8.23 11.52 14.18
C ASN A 338 -7.41 12.63 13.49
N ILE A 339 -6.48 13.25 14.21
CA ILE A 339 -5.62 14.29 13.68
C ILE A 339 -4.73 13.70 12.58
N PRO A 340 -4.56 14.37 11.42
CA PRO A 340 -3.74 13.88 10.31
C PRO A 340 -2.25 14.04 10.62
N VAL A 341 -1.74 13.26 11.58
CA VAL A 341 -0.36 13.38 12.09
C VAL A 341 0.70 13.20 11.02
N LEU A 342 0.48 12.38 10.00
CA LEU A 342 1.42 12.23 8.89
C LEU A 342 1.56 13.51 8.07
N GLY A 343 0.45 14.18 7.78
CA GLY A 343 0.47 15.48 7.11
C GLY A 343 1.17 16.57 7.95
N MET A 344 0.99 16.54 9.27
CA MET A 344 1.69 17.45 10.20
C MET A 344 3.19 17.15 10.24
N ALA A 345 3.58 15.89 10.34
CA ALA A 345 4.98 15.47 10.29
C ALA A 345 5.65 15.85 8.96
N ALA A 346 4.98 15.65 7.82
CA ALA A 346 5.47 16.07 6.52
C ALA A 346 5.66 17.59 6.43
N LYS A 347 4.74 18.38 7.01
CA LYS A 347 4.88 19.84 7.10
C LYS A 347 6.09 20.25 7.94
N ALA A 348 6.32 19.58 9.08
CA ALA A 348 7.48 19.83 9.93
C ALA A 348 8.80 19.51 9.22
N VAL A 349 8.86 18.40 8.47
CA VAL A 349 10.03 18.03 7.65
C VAL A 349 10.30 19.08 6.57
N ARG A 350 9.28 19.57 5.86
CA ARG A 350 9.43 20.62 4.85
C ARG A 350 9.98 21.91 5.47
N LEU A 351 9.44 22.32 6.62
CA LEU A 351 9.90 23.52 7.32
C LEU A 351 11.37 23.39 7.77
N ARG A 352 11.76 22.24 8.34
CA ARG A 352 13.16 21.98 8.70
C ARG A 352 14.10 22.08 7.49
N ASN A 353 13.70 21.57 6.33
CA ASN A 353 14.49 21.62 5.12
C ASN A 353 14.62 23.06 4.60
N LEU A 354 13.57 23.88 4.68
CA LEU A 354 13.62 25.30 4.34
C LEU A 354 14.58 26.07 5.25
N ILE A 355 14.53 25.83 6.56
CA ILE A 355 15.44 26.48 7.53
C ILE A 355 16.90 26.12 7.22
N LYS A 356 17.20 24.84 6.93
CA LYS A 356 18.55 24.41 6.55
C LYS A 356 19.05 25.06 5.25
N TYR A 357 18.16 25.34 4.31
CA TYR A 357 18.50 25.97 3.04
C TYR A 357 18.76 27.48 3.19
N VAL A 358 18.00 28.15 4.07
CA VAL A 358 18.10 29.60 4.32
C VAL A 358 19.22 29.93 5.32
N ALA A 359 19.61 29.01 6.20
CA ALA A 359 20.69 29.24 7.14
C ALA A 359 22.02 29.47 6.38
N PRO A 360 22.74 30.60 6.61
CA PRO A 360 24.01 30.86 5.96
C PRO A 360 24.99 29.73 6.26
N LYS A 361 25.64 29.18 5.22
CA LYS A 361 26.77 28.26 5.37
C LYS A 361 27.82 28.97 6.24
N LYS A 362 28.00 28.51 7.49
CA LYS A 362 29.13 28.97 8.31
C LYS A 362 30.40 28.78 7.48
N GLN A 363 31.05 29.89 7.13
CA GLN A 363 32.36 29.85 6.50
C GLN A 363 33.28 29.05 7.40
N GLN A 364 33.85 27.97 6.89
CA GLN A 364 34.96 27.31 7.56
C GLN A 364 36.13 28.33 7.59
N PRO A 365 36.76 28.54 8.75
CA PRO A 365 37.96 29.37 8.80
C PRO A 365 39.02 28.72 7.89
N ARG A 366 39.52 29.51 6.97
CA ARG A 366 40.73 29.14 6.19
C ARG A 366 41.91 29.13 7.17
N HIS A 367 42.46 27.95 7.41
CA HIS A 367 43.79 27.77 8.00
C HIS A 367 44.81 27.57 6.87
#